data_102782c5dc98cb1f191d38311601b0e8
#
_entry.id   102782c5dc98cb1f191d38311601b0e8
#
_cell.length_a   1.000
_cell.length_b   1.000
_cell.length_c   1.000
_cell.angle_alpha   90.00
_cell.angle_beta   90.00
_cell.angle_gamma   90.00
#
_symmetry.space_group_name_H-M   'P 1'
#
loop_
_entity.id
_entity.type
_entity.pdbx_description
1 polymer ?
#
loop_
_entity_poly.entity_id
_entity_poly.type
_entity_poly.pdbx_seq_one_letter_code
_entity_poly.pdbx_strand_id
1 'polypeptide(L)'
;TVQKINTETYEVTSLTNCPNATEMAYEDGKLFLFYAQWGMSSPAFLTFDTKSQSAGTSFITDGTSIQSPYSISAVGGNVYVAESDYKNNGDIYCFGGDGKLFKKFEAGLNPMKVVLAQKDNI
;
A
#
# COMPACT_ATOMS: atom_id res chain seq x y z
N THR A 1 12.33 8.62 -2.81
CA THR A 1 11.80 9.13 -4.10
C THR A 1 11.23 7.98 -4.91
N VAL A 2 10.07 8.19 -5.50
CA VAL A 2 9.47 7.25 -6.45
C VAL A 2 9.96 7.59 -7.85
N GLN A 3 10.36 6.57 -8.61
CA GLN A 3 10.89 6.73 -9.96
C GLN A 3 10.05 5.96 -10.96
N LYS A 4 10.02 6.47 -12.18
CA LYS A 4 9.35 5.86 -13.33
C LYS A 4 10.42 5.40 -14.32
N ILE A 5 10.27 4.19 -14.84
CA ILE A 5 11.16 3.63 -15.87
C ILE A 5 10.34 3.43 -17.15
N ASN A 6 10.82 4.00 -18.25
CA ASN A 6 10.27 3.73 -19.57
C ASN A 6 10.78 2.36 -20.04
N THR A 7 9.88 1.41 -20.26
CA THR A 7 10.25 0.03 -20.59
C THR A 7 10.75 -0.15 -22.03
N GLU A 8 10.58 0.84 -22.89
CA GLU A 8 11.11 0.82 -24.26
C GLU A 8 12.51 1.44 -24.33
N THR A 9 12.72 2.56 -23.66
CA THR A 9 13.99 3.32 -23.71
C THR A 9 14.87 3.08 -22.49
N TYR A 10 14.32 2.50 -21.41
CA TYR A 10 14.95 2.32 -20.09
C TYR A 10 15.34 3.64 -19.42
N GLU A 11 14.78 4.76 -19.88
CA GLU A 11 14.98 6.04 -19.22
C GLU A 11 14.32 6.05 -17.84
N VAL A 12 15.05 6.51 -16.84
CA VAL A 12 14.58 6.63 -15.45
C VAL A 12 14.28 8.09 -15.14
N THR A 13 13.09 8.36 -14.66
CA THR A 13 12.65 9.71 -14.29
C THR A 13 12.13 9.71 -12.86
N SER A 14 12.58 10.65 -12.04
CA SER A 14 12.04 10.84 -10.70
C SER A 14 10.70 11.56 -10.76
N LEU A 15 9.72 11.06 -10.01
CA LEU A 15 8.40 11.70 -9.88
C LEU A 15 8.48 12.73 -8.74
N THR A 16 8.67 14.00 -9.12
CA THR A 16 8.93 15.08 -8.15
C THR A 16 7.71 15.43 -7.29
N ASN A 17 6.52 15.18 -7.79
CA ASN A 17 5.26 15.43 -7.08
C ASN A 17 4.65 14.17 -6.45
N CYS A 18 5.36 13.05 -6.49
CA CYS A 18 4.95 11.84 -5.81
C CYS A 18 5.55 11.82 -4.40
N PRO A 19 4.76 11.53 -3.37
CA PRO A 19 5.29 11.39 -2.01
C PRO A 19 6.35 10.29 -1.93
N ASN A 20 7.25 10.40 -0.97
CA ASN A 20 8.17 9.31 -0.68
C ASN A 20 7.41 8.06 -0.24
N ALA A 21 7.92 6.90 -0.61
CA ALA A 21 7.31 5.63 -0.27
C ALA A 21 8.34 4.68 0.33
N THR A 22 7.97 4.01 1.41
CA THR A 22 8.69 2.83 1.90
C THR A 22 8.28 1.62 1.09
N GLU A 23 6.98 1.46 0.88
CA GLU A 23 6.39 0.42 0.05
C GLU A 23 5.24 0.99 -0.76
N MET A 24 4.95 0.38 -1.89
CA MET A 24 3.83 0.77 -2.74
C MET A 24 3.19 -0.44 -3.42
N ALA A 25 1.91 -0.27 -3.76
CA ALA A 25 1.14 -1.22 -4.56
C ALA A 25 0.44 -0.48 -5.68
N TYR A 26 0.20 -1.17 -6.79
CA TYR A 26 -0.44 -0.60 -7.97
C TYR A 26 -1.68 -1.39 -8.33
N GLU A 27 -2.77 -0.69 -8.60
CA GLU A 27 -3.95 -1.26 -9.24
C GLU A 27 -4.70 -0.17 -10.00
N ASP A 28 -5.08 -0.48 -11.24
CA ASP A 28 -5.95 0.33 -12.08
C ASP A 28 -5.55 1.81 -12.16
N GLY A 29 -4.29 2.06 -12.47
CA GLY A 29 -3.76 3.41 -12.69
C GLY A 29 -3.44 4.18 -11.42
N LYS A 30 -3.57 3.58 -10.25
CA LYS A 30 -3.33 4.25 -8.97
C LYS A 30 -2.25 3.53 -8.16
N LEU A 31 -1.33 4.29 -7.60
CA LEU A 31 -0.41 3.82 -6.59
C LEU A 31 -0.99 4.06 -5.20
N PHE A 32 -0.92 3.03 -4.37
CA PHE A 32 -1.20 3.09 -2.94
C PHE A 32 0.13 2.92 -2.22
N LEU A 33 0.48 3.87 -1.38
CA LEU A 33 1.80 3.86 -0.78
C LEU A 33 1.76 4.24 0.69
N PHE A 34 2.73 3.74 1.44
CA PHE A 34 2.99 4.26 2.76
C PHE A 34 4.45 4.66 2.90
N TYR A 35 4.68 5.63 3.78
CA TYR A 35 6.00 6.09 4.16
C TYR A 35 6.14 5.96 5.67
N ALA A 36 7.08 5.14 6.09
CA ALA A 36 7.38 4.91 7.50
C ALA A 36 8.89 4.82 7.67
N GLN A 37 9.42 5.61 8.57
CA GLN A 37 10.84 5.60 8.92
C GLN A 37 11.03 5.49 10.43
N TRP A 38 12.16 4.99 10.83
CA TRP A 38 12.57 5.00 12.22
C TRP A 38 12.52 6.42 12.78
N GLY A 39 11.87 6.57 13.91
CA GLY A 39 11.74 7.87 14.58
C GLY A 39 10.52 8.70 14.16
N MET A 40 9.74 8.27 13.18
CA MET A 40 8.47 8.93 12.84
C MET A 40 7.42 8.65 13.91
N SER A 41 6.63 9.67 14.25
CA SER A 41 5.53 9.54 15.20
C SER A 41 4.36 8.71 14.65
N SER A 42 4.13 8.80 13.34
CA SER A 42 3.11 7.99 12.65
C SER A 42 3.48 7.83 11.18
N PRO A 43 3.16 6.67 10.57
CA PRO A 43 3.32 6.48 9.14
C PRO A 43 2.35 7.35 8.34
N ALA A 44 2.75 7.71 7.12
CA ALA A 44 1.89 8.39 6.16
C ALA A 44 1.37 7.39 5.13
N PHE A 45 0.07 7.43 4.85
CA PHE A 45 -0.61 6.60 3.86
C PHE A 45 -1.19 7.51 2.79
N LEU A 46 -0.81 7.31 1.53
CA LEU A 46 -1.13 8.23 0.45
C LEU A 46 -1.49 7.49 -0.83
N THR A 47 -2.08 8.22 -1.77
CA THR A 47 -2.34 7.73 -3.12
C THR A 47 -1.65 8.62 -4.14
N PHE A 48 -1.40 8.06 -5.32
CA PHE A 48 -0.86 8.80 -6.46
C PHE A 48 -1.52 8.29 -7.74
N ASP A 49 -2.10 9.20 -8.51
CA ASP A 49 -2.70 8.87 -9.81
C ASP A 49 -1.62 8.88 -10.88
N THR A 50 -1.41 7.73 -11.54
CA THR A 50 -0.32 7.60 -12.53
C THR A 50 -0.65 8.25 -13.86
N LYS A 51 -1.93 8.47 -14.18
CA LYS A 51 -2.36 9.10 -15.44
C LYS A 51 -2.21 10.61 -15.37
N SER A 52 -2.76 11.24 -14.34
CA SER A 52 -2.64 12.68 -14.11
C SER A 52 -1.30 13.07 -13.48
N GLN A 53 -0.55 12.09 -12.97
CA GLN A 53 0.70 12.28 -12.22
C GLN A 53 0.51 13.24 -11.04
N SER A 54 -0.56 13.05 -10.28
CA SER A 54 -0.91 13.90 -9.14
C SER A 54 -1.06 13.08 -7.86
N ALA A 55 -0.56 13.67 -6.77
CA ALA A 55 -0.74 13.10 -5.44
C ALA A 55 -2.19 13.27 -4.99
N GLY A 56 -2.72 12.22 -4.38
CA GLY A 56 -4.03 12.23 -3.76
C GLY A 56 -3.93 12.27 -2.24
N THR A 57 -5.08 12.08 -1.60
CA THR A 57 -5.17 11.97 -0.15
C THR A 57 -4.88 10.54 0.31
N SER A 58 -4.93 10.31 1.62
CA SER A 58 -4.83 8.97 2.18
C SER A 58 -5.93 8.07 1.62
N PHE A 59 -5.60 6.80 1.34
CA PHE A 59 -6.61 5.81 1.00
C PHE A 59 -7.39 5.31 2.23
N ILE A 60 -6.91 5.61 3.45
CA ILE A 60 -7.62 5.30 4.70
C ILE A 60 -8.52 6.49 5.02
N THR A 61 -9.84 6.28 5.00
CA THR A 61 -10.83 7.36 5.13
C THR A 61 -11.62 7.33 6.43
N ASP A 62 -11.44 6.31 7.27
CA ASP A 62 -12.20 6.10 8.50
C ASP A 62 -11.40 6.35 9.79
N GLY A 63 -10.18 6.87 9.67
CA GLY A 63 -9.32 7.15 10.81
C GLY A 63 -8.59 5.92 11.38
N THR A 64 -8.66 4.76 10.71
CA THR A 64 -7.90 3.58 11.14
C THR A 64 -6.42 3.91 11.25
N SER A 65 -5.79 3.56 12.38
CA SER A 65 -4.37 3.78 12.65
C SER A 65 -3.58 2.48 12.55
N ILE A 66 -2.50 2.49 11.80
CA ILE A 66 -1.55 1.38 11.68
C ILE A 66 -0.18 1.94 12.01
N GLN A 67 0.42 1.46 13.10
CA GLN A 67 1.66 2.04 13.63
C GLN A 67 2.92 1.50 12.97
N SER A 68 2.91 0.23 12.58
CA SER A 68 4.09 -0.45 12.05
C SER A 68 3.78 -1.15 10.72
N PRO A 69 3.40 -0.39 9.68
CA PRO A 69 3.11 -1.01 8.39
C PRO A 69 4.36 -1.68 7.82
N TYR A 70 4.19 -2.88 7.30
CA TYR A 70 5.26 -3.72 6.80
C TYR A 70 5.18 -3.96 5.30
N SER A 71 3.97 -4.23 4.79
CA SER A 71 3.75 -4.42 3.37
C SER A 71 2.39 -3.88 2.96
N ILE A 72 2.22 -3.66 1.66
CA ILE A 72 0.96 -3.18 1.08
C ILE A 72 0.69 -3.94 -0.21
N SER A 73 -0.57 -4.29 -0.43
CA SER A 73 -1.04 -4.94 -1.65
C SER A 73 -2.34 -4.31 -2.10
N ALA A 74 -2.53 -4.21 -3.41
CA ALA A 74 -3.76 -3.70 -4.00
C ALA A 74 -4.25 -4.72 -5.02
N VAL A 75 -5.43 -5.30 -4.78
CA VAL A 75 -5.98 -6.35 -5.64
C VAL A 75 -7.49 -6.43 -5.49
N GLY A 76 -8.19 -6.62 -6.60
CA GLY A 76 -9.64 -6.77 -6.60
C GLY A 76 -10.42 -5.55 -6.10
N GLY A 77 -9.88 -4.36 -6.25
CA GLY A 77 -10.49 -3.11 -5.78
C GLY A 77 -10.28 -2.81 -4.29
N ASN A 78 -9.52 -3.66 -3.59
CA ASN A 78 -9.24 -3.50 -2.17
C ASN A 78 -7.75 -3.23 -1.93
N VAL A 79 -7.45 -2.60 -0.80
CA VAL A 79 -6.07 -2.37 -0.35
C VAL A 79 -5.85 -3.11 0.95
N TYR A 80 -4.76 -3.86 1.02
CA TYR A 80 -4.40 -4.67 2.18
C TYR A 80 -3.07 -4.17 2.73
N VAL A 81 -3.06 -3.82 4.01
CA VAL A 81 -1.83 -3.39 4.69
C VAL A 81 -1.50 -4.40 5.78
N ALA A 82 -0.29 -4.93 5.71
CA ALA A 82 0.22 -5.80 6.76
C ALA A 82 0.97 -4.98 7.79
N GLU A 83 0.77 -5.30 9.05
CA GLU A 83 1.49 -4.71 10.17
C GLU A 83 2.40 -5.76 10.79
N SER A 84 3.59 -5.37 11.21
CA SER A 84 4.52 -6.28 11.88
C SER A 84 5.36 -5.55 12.93
N ASP A 85 5.55 -6.19 14.08
CA ASP A 85 6.50 -5.78 15.10
C ASP A 85 7.80 -6.57 15.05
N TYR A 86 7.96 -7.44 14.06
CA TYR A 86 9.13 -8.31 13.85
C TYR A 86 9.31 -9.41 14.89
N LYS A 87 8.41 -9.57 15.84
CA LYS A 87 8.51 -10.55 16.94
C LYS A 87 7.31 -11.49 16.99
N ASN A 88 6.12 -10.94 16.82
CA ASN A 88 4.86 -11.66 16.91
C ASN A 88 4.22 -11.79 15.54
N ASN A 89 3.17 -12.60 15.44
CA ASN A 89 2.35 -12.62 14.23
C ASN A 89 1.81 -11.23 13.95
N GLY A 90 1.82 -10.86 12.66
CA GLY A 90 1.30 -9.59 12.22
C GLY A 90 -0.19 -9.64 11.90
N ASP A 91 -0.78 -8.47 11.73
CA ASP A 91 -2.17 -8.31 11.34
C ASP A 91 -2.28 -7.82 9.89
N ILE A 92 -3.34 -8.24 9.22
CA ILE A 92 -3.71 -7.72 7.89
C ILE A 92 -4.94 -6.85 8.06
N TYR A 93 -4.80 -5.60 7.61
CA TYR A 93 -5.90 -4.62 7.56
C TYR A 93 -6.44 -4.57 6.14
N CYS A 94 -7.74 -4.80 5.98
CA CYS A 94 -8.40 -4.88 4.68
C CYS A 94 -9.29 -3.65 4.47
N PHE A 95 -8.93 -2.81 3.50
CA PHE A 95 -9.68 -1.60 3.17
C PHE A 95 -10.41 -1.78 1.84
N GLY A 96 -11.68 -1.39 1.81
CA GLY A 96 -12.48 -1.36 0.58
C GLY A 96 -12.11 -0.18 -0.33
N GLY A 97 -12.74 -0.13 -1.49
CA GLY A 97 -12.54 0.97 -2.44
C GLY A 97 -12.96 2.34 -1.90
N ASP A 98 -13.80 2.36 -0.86
CA ASP A 98 -14.20 3.59 -0.14
C ASP A 98 -13.19 4.01 0.94
N GLY A 99 -12.12 3.24 1.14
CA GLY A 99 -11.09 3.52 2.14
C GLY A 99 -11.44 3.15 3.57
N LYS A 100 -12.55 2.42 3.76
CA LYS A 100 -12.96 1.98 5.09
C LYS A 100 -12.47 0.58 5.39
N LEU A 101 -12.04 0.36 6.63
CA LEU A 101 -11.64 -0.94 7.13
C LEU A 101 -12.88 -1.85 7.19
N PHE A 102 -12.86 -2.96 6.44
CA PHE A 102 -13.96 -3.93 6.52
C PHE A 102 -13.56 -5.23 7.22
N LYS A 103 -12.27 -5.48 7.37
CA LYS A 103 -11.79 -6.68 8.06
C LYS A 103 -10.36 -6.47 8.55
N LYS A 104 -10.06 -7.07 9.69
CA LYS A 104 -8.70 -7.20 10.23
C LYS A 104 -8.54 -8.63 10.72
N PHE A 105 -7.43 -9.29 10.38
CA PHE A 105 -7.17 -10.65 10.84
C PHE A 105 -5.67 -10.87 11.08
N GLU A 106 -5.37 -11.81 11.97
CA GLU A 106 -4.00 -12.19 12.24
C GLU A 106 -3.45 -13.06 11.11
N ALA A 107 -2.20 -12.80 10.72
CA ALA A 107 -1.44 -13.61 9.79
C ALA A 107 -0.17 -14.14 10.47
N GLY A 108 0.76 -14.66 9.70
CA GLY A 108 2.05 -15.11 10.24
C GLY A 108 2.99 -13.96 10.58
N LEU A 109 4.20 -14.27 10.99
CA LEU A 109 5.25 -13.30 11.24
C LEU A 109 5.67 -12.63 9.92
N ASN A 110 5.77 -11.31 9.92
CA ASN A 110 6.21 -10.50 8.78
C ASN A 110 5.44 -10.82 7.48
N PRO A 111 4.12 -10.63 7.45
CA PRO A 111 3.34 -10.91 6.24
C PRO A 111 3.73 -9.93 5.13
N MET A 112 4.15 -10.45 3.98
CA MET A 112 4.79 -9.67 2.93
C MET A 112 3.85 -9.31 1.78
N LYS A 113 2.80 -10.11 1.52
CA LYS A 113 1.97 -9.90 0.36
C LYS A 113 0.60 -10.57 0.49
N VAL A 114 -0.39 -9.91 -0.07
CA VAL A 114 -1.73 -10.47 -0.26
C VAL A 114 -1.96 -10.67 -1.75
N VAL A 115 -2.42 -11.85 -2.12
CA VAL A 115 -2.79 -12.17 -3.50
C VAL A 115 -4.22 -12.69 -3.52
N LEU A 116 -4.92 -12.41 -4.60
CA LEU A 116 -6.25 -12.93 -4.82
C LEU A 116 -6.16 -14.27 -5.52
N ALA A 117 -6.62 -15.32 -4.85
CA ALA A 117 -6.73 -16.64 -5.45
C ALA A 117 -8.16 -16.86 -5.92
N GLN A 118 -8.31 -17.23 -7.18
CA GLN A 118 -9.62 -17.60 -7.71
C GLN A 118 -9.96 -19.02 -7.25
N LYS A 119 -11.16 -19.17 -6.68
CA LYS A 119 -11.63 -20.50 -6.30
C LYS A 119 -12.00 -21.28 -7.56
N ASP A 120 -11.43 -22.48 -7.69
CA ASP A 120 -11.78 -23.36 -8.80
C ASP A 120 -13.23 -23.83 -8.64
N ASN A 121 -14.02 -23.60 -9.67
CA ASN A 121 -15.37 -24.17 -9.77
C ASN A 121 -15.25 -25.57 -10.37
N ILE A 122 -15.24 -26.56 -9.50
CA ILE A 122 -15.27 -27.97 -9.92
C ILE A 122 -16.69 -28.48 -9.78
#